data_f78a74a0345093426695e9893f6bd64b
#
_entry.id   f78a74a0345093426695e9893f6bd64b
#
_cell.length_a   1.000
_cell.length_b   1.000
_cell.length_c   1.000
_cell.angle_alpha   90.00
_cell.angle_beta   90.00
_cell.angle_gamma   90.00
#
_symmetry.space_group_name_H-M   'P 1'
#
loop_
_entity.id
_entity.type
_entity.pdbx_description
1 polymer ?
#
loop_
_entity_poly.entity_id
_entity_poly.type
_entity_poly.pdbx_seq_one_letter_code
_entity_poly.pdbx_strand_id
1 'polypeptide(L)'
;MNHLEEIEHRKALMARIYKHEKLSPDERLWLKTHPVYDWHLGYPYLKADILSLEPKRPYRIHIRIEHLTYEKQIFPIICVPTGKGAIHTEFPIKDFYGNSKLGKPVKALGLTVDKVRQSTSVRCHADIGLLMVTYMCYYYDEKHQMILADTSDSGSVRLAMLKEVISENKVLYRCKSPISDSFGSLVFTVEWEPLTV
;
A
#
# COMPACT_ATOMS: atom_id res chain seq x y z
N MET A 1 15.66 -15.22 2.19
CA MET A 1 14.81 -15.30 3.41
C MET A 1 13.41 -15.70 2.95
N ASN A 2 12.80 -16.71 3.57
CA ASN A 2 11.41 -17.06 3.28
C ASN A 2 10.46 -16.17 4.12
N HIS A 3 9.15 -16.23 3.86
CA HIS A 3 8.17 -15.34 4.53
C HIS A 3 8.15 -15.47 6.05
N LEU A 4 8.32 -16.68 6.59
CA LEU A 4 8.33 -16.87 8.04
C LEU A 4 9.59 -16.25 8.65
N GLU A 5 10.74 -16.40 8.00
CA GLU A 5 11.99 -15.77 8.41
C GLU A 5 11.89 -14.23 8.36
N GLU A 6 11.23 -13.67 7.34
CA GLU A 6 10.97 -12.23 7.24
C GLU A 6 10.08 -11.73 8.38
N ILE A 7 9.01 -12.48 8.71
CA ILE A 7 8.11 -12.15 9.82
C ILE A 7 8.89 -12.14 11.14
N GLU A 8 9.64 -13.19 11.43
CA GLU A 8 10.41 -13.32 12.69
C GLU A 8 11.51 -12.26 12.77
N HIS A 9 12.20 -11.98 11.68
CA HIS A 9 13.21 -10.92 11.62
C HIS A 9 12.58 -9.55 11.90
N ARG A 10 11.43 -9.24 11.29
CA ARG A 10 10.70 -7.99 11.55
C ARG A 10 10.25 -7.88 13.01
N LYS A 11 9.71 -8.96 13.59
CA LYS A 11 9.33 -9.00 15.01
C LYS A 11 10.52 -8.68 15.93
N ALA A 12 11.68 -9.28 15.66
CA ALA A 12 12.89 -9.04 16.42
C ALA A 12 13.34 -7.57 16.36
N LEU A 13 13.33 -6.97 15.15
CA LEU A 13 13.68 -5.56 14.98
C LEU A 13 12.68 -4.63 15.67
N MET A 14 11.37 -4.91 15.56
CA MET A 14 10.33 -4.13 16.23
C MET A 14 10.44 -4.24 17.76
N ALA A 15 10.72 -5.42 18.30
CA ALA A 15 10.93 -5.60 19.75
C ALA A 15 12.10 -4.76 20.28
N ARG A 16 13.17 -4.61 19.50
CA ARG A 16 14.30 -3.73 19.84
C ARG A 16 13.90 -2.24 19.80
N ILE A 17 13.11 -1.83 18.82
CA ILE A 17 12.56 -0.46 18.76
C ILE A 17 11.73 -0.15 20.01
N TYR A 18 10.84 -1.05 20.41
CA TYR A 18 10.03 -0.89 21.63
C TYR A 18 10.86 -0.79 22.91
N LYS A 19 12.07 -1.39 22.93
CA LYS A 19 13.04 -1.26 24.03
C LYS A 19 13.93 -0.01 23.89
N HIS A 20 13.65 0.89 22.96
CA HIS A 20 14.45 2.08 22.64
C HIS A 20 15.89 1.78 22.18
N GLU A 21 16.15 0.57 21.69
CA GLU A 21 17.45 0.21 21.13
C GLU A 21 17.63 0.84 19.73
N LYS A 22 18.85 1.29 19.43
CA LYS A 22 19.17 1.84 18.12
C LYS A 22 19.37 0.71 17.10
N LEU A 23 18.65 0.80 15.99
CA LEU A 23 18.90 -0.05 14.83
C LEU A 23 20.05 0.49 13.98
N SER A 24 20.81 -0.40 13.35
CA SER A 24 21.80 -0.06 12.34
C SER A 24 21.16 0.57 11.10
N PRO A 25 21.92 1.26 10.24
CA PRO A 25 21.40 1.78 8.96
C PRO A 25 20.80 0.69 8.08
N ASP A 26 21.44 -0.48 8.03
CA ASP A 26 21.00 -1.62 7.20
C ASP A 26 19.69 -2.22 7.71
N GLU A 27 19.54 -2.38 9.03
CA GLU A 27 18.31 -2.85 9.65
C GLU A 27 17.14 -1.87 9.41
N ARG A 28 17.41 -0.56 9.47
CA ARG A 28 16.39 0.46 9.11
C ARG A 28 16.02 0.43 7.64
N LEU A 29 17.00 0.22 6.77
CA LEU A 29 16.75 0.08 5.34
C LEU A 29 15.92 -1.19 5.08
N TRP A 30 16.28 -2.31 5.71
CA TRP A 30 15.54 -3.57 5.59
C TRP A 30 14.07 -3.40 5.95
N LEU A 31 13.74 -2.78 7.09
CA LEU A 31 12.35 -2.53 7.49
C LEU A 31 11.54 -1.72 6.46
N LYS A 32 12.21 -0.84 5.71
CA LYS A 32 11.56 0.02 4.71
C LYS A 32 11.40 -0.65 3.34
N THR A 33 12.18 -1.66 3.05
CA THR A 33 12.29 -2.27 1.72
C THR A 33 11.65 -3.63 1.61
N HIS A 34 11.23 -4.22 2.73
CA HIS A 34 10.59 -5.54 2.75
C HIS A 34 9.09 -5.44 3.01
N PRO A 35 8.29 -6.33 2.43
CA PRO A 35 6.85 -6.39 2.67
C PRO A 35 6.51 -6.49 4.14
N VAL A 36 5.39 -5.91 4.54
CA VAL A 36 4.87 -6.02 5.91
C VAL A 36 3.83 -7.13 5.94
N TYR A 37 4.14 -8.21 6.65
CA TYR A 37 3.24 -9.34 6.86
C TYR A 37 2.44 -9.19 8.16
N ASP A 38 1.25 -9.77 8.17
CA ASP A 38 0.44 -9.87 9.36
C ASP A 38 0.82 -11.09 10.19
N TRP A 39 1.70 -10.92 11.16
CA TRP A 39 2.10 -12.02 12.04
C TRP A 39 1.02 -12.46 13.03
N HIS A 40 -0.06 -11.67 13.22
CA HIS A 40 -1.17 -12.05 14.07
C HIS A 40 -2.14 -13.00 13.35
N LEU A 41 -2.30 -12.79 12.03
CA LEU A 41 -3.14 -13.62 11.17
C LEU A 41 -2.34 -14.75 10.48
N GLY A 42 -1.02 -14.65 10.51
CA GLY A 42 -0.12 -15.60 9.89
C GLY A 42 0.06 -15.35 8.37
N TYR A 43 0.93 -16.16 7.78
CA TYR A 43 1.20 -16.20 6.35
C TYR A 43 -0.02 -16.81 5.61
N PRO A 44 -0.39 -16.34 4.41
CA PRO A 44 0.36 -15.42 3.51
C PRO A 44 -0.19 -13.97 3.51
N TYR A 45 -0.75 -13.50 4.57
CA TYR A 45 -1.42 -12.21 4.61
C TYR A 45 -0.44 -11.05 4.70
N LEU A 46 -0.63 -10.04 3.84
CA LEU A 46 0.18 -8.84 3.78
C LEU A 46 -0.52 -7.67 4.45
N LYS A 47 0.27 -6.81 5.09
CA LYS A 47 -0.14 -5.46 5.52
C LYS A 47 0.26 -4.41 4.50
N ALA A 48 1.42 -4.57 3.89
CA ALA A 48 1.90 -3.77 2.77
C ALA A 48 2.80 -4.63 1.89
N ASP A 49 2.74 -4.40 0.59
CA ASP A 49 3.62 -5.02 -0.40
C ASP A 49 4.62 -4.00 -0.93
N ILE A 50 5.80 -4.47 -1.30
CA ILE A 50 6.85 -3.66 -1.92
C ILE A 50 7.10 -4.20 -3.33
N LEU A 51 6.78 -3.39 -4.32
CA LEU A 51 7.07 -3.69 -5.72
C LEU A 51 8.45 -3.14 -6.07
N SER A 52 9.27 -3.97 -6.71
CA SER A 52 10.59 -3.57 -7.20
C SER A 52 10.47 -2.97 -8.60
N LEU A 53 10.99 -1.76 -8.76
CA LEU A 53 11.13 -1.04 -10.01
C LEU A 53 12.61 -0.82 -10.31
N GLU A 54 12.97 -0.44 -11.51
CA GLU A 54 14.34 0.03 -11.77
C GLU A 54 14.58 1.41 -11.11
N PRO A 55 15.65 1.58 -10.32
CA PRO A 55 15.95 2.85 -9.69
C PRO A 55 16.02 4.01 -10.67
N LYS A 56 15.42 5.14 -10.31
CA LYS A 56 15.40 6.40 -11.08
C LYS A 56 14.68 6.36 -12.43
N ARG A 57 14.27 5.18 -12.90
CA ARG A 57 13.49 5.06 -14.13
C ARG A 57 12.04 5.49 -13.91
N PRO A 58 11.45 6.30 -14.80
CA PRO A 58 10.05 6.63 -14.71
C PRO A 58 9.16 5.46 -15.16
N TYR A 59 8.05 5.26 -14.46
CA TYR A 59 7.06 4.24 -14.73
C TYR A 59 5.68 4.85 -14.88
N ARG A 60 4.83 4.22 -15.69
CA ARG A 60 3.38 4.37 -15.62
C ARG A 60 2.84 3.25 -14.73
N ILE A 61 2.07 3.61 -13.72
CA ILE A 61 1.41 2.68 -12.82
C ILE A 61 -0.08 2.72 -13.12
N HIS A 62 -0.64 1.59 -13.54
CA HIS A 62 -2.05 1.41 -13.77
C HIS A 62 -2.68 0.72 -12.58
N ILE A 63 -3.73 1.28 -12.04
CA ILE A 63 -4.49 0.71 -10.94
C ILE A 63 -5.92 0.56 -11.39
N ARG A 64 -6.45 -0.65 -11.28
CA ARG A 64 -7.82 -0.96 -11.64
C ARG A 64 -8.52 -1.66 -10.49
N ILE A 65 -9.69 -1.18 -10.13
CA ILE A 65 -10.55 -1.79 -9.15
C ILE A 65 -11.45 -2.79 -9.85
N GLU A 66 -11.30 -4.06 -9.49
CA GLU A 66 -12.07 -5.17 -10.05
C GLU A 66 -13.35 -5.41 -9.26
N HIS A 67 -13.30 -5.19 -7.94
CA HIS A 67 -14.46 -5.33 -7.05
C HIS A 67 -14.34 -4.40 -5.84
N LEU A 68 -15.47 -3.86 -5.41
CA LEU A 68 -15.57 -2.96 -4.26
C LEU A 68 -16.93 -3.14 -3.58
N THR A 69 -16.93 -3.59 -2.34
CA THR A 69 -18.16 -3.78 -1.55
C THR A 69 -18.64 -2.47 -0.93
N TYR A 70 -17.71 -1.63 -0.46
CA TYR A 70 -18.02 -0.40 0.27
C TYR A 70 -17.41 0.81 -0.45
N GLU A 71 -18.20 1.45 -1.33
CA GLU A 71 -17.78 2.66 -2.04
C GLU A 71 -17.33 3.76 -1.06
N LYS A 72 -16.23 4.44 -1.39
CA LYS A 72 -15.63 5.56 -0.62
C LYS A 72 -15.11 5.23 0.79
N GLN A 73 -15.27 3.99 1.25
CA GLN A 73 -14.82 3.58 2.58
C GLN A 73 -13.53 2.78 2.55
N ILE A 74 -13.25 2.10 1.43
CA ILE A 74 -12.04 1.30 1.25
C ILE A 74 -11.43 1.62 -0.11
N PHE A 75 -10.12 1.85 -0.16
CA PHE A 75 -9.42 2.18 -1.40
C PHE A 75 -7.93 1.88 -1.34
N PRO A 76 -7.32 1.55 -2.49
CA PRO A 76 -5.89 1.31 -2.58
C PRO A 76 -5.08 2.59 -2.36
N ILE A 77 -3.90 2.42 -1.79
CA ILE A 77 -2.88 3.46 -1.65
C ILE A 77 -1.60 2.95 -2.28
N ILE A 78 -0.97 3.80 -3.07
CA ILE A 78 0.41 3.62 -3.53
C ILE A 78 1.28 4.73 -2.97
N CYS A 79 2.50 4.40 -2.57
CA CYS A 79 3.44 5.42 -2.12
C CYS A 79 4.90 5.07 -2.48
N VAL A 80 5.73 6.10 -2.53
CA VAL A 80 7.18 5.98 -2.61
C VAL A 80 7.72 5.98 -1.18
N PRO A 81 8.09 4.82 -0.62
CA PRO A 81 8.29 4.67 0.82
C PRO A 81 9.54 5.36 1.36
N THR A 82 10.53 5.59 0.51
CA THR A 82 11.83 6.16 0.93
C THR A 82 12.45 7.00 -0.18
N GLY A 83 13.36 7.91 0.21
CA GLY A 83 14.23 8.63 -0.69
C GLY A 83 13.57 9.74 -1.49
N LYS A 84 14.22 10.10 -2.57
CA LYS A 84 13.71 11.02 -3.58
C LYS A 84 12.87 10.20 -4.56
N GLY A 85 11.72 10.70 -4.90
CA GLY A 85 10.77 10.06 -5.79
C GLY A 85 9.43 10.76 -5.70
N ALA A 86 8.56 10.56 -6.66
CA ALA A 86 7.25 11.19 -6.68
C ALA A 86 6.25 10.41 -7.54
N ILE A 87 4.99 10.59 -7.22
CA ILE A 87 3.84 10.16 -8.00
C ILE A 87 3.23 11.42 -8.60
N HIS A 88 3.06 11.43 -9.90
CA HIS A 88 2.47 12.53 -10.68
C HIS A 88 1.14 12.07 -11.26
N THR A 89 0.11 12.89 -11.11
CA THR A 89 -1.19 12.62 -11.68
C THR A 89 -1.55 13.68 -12.71
N GLU A 90 -2.28 13.28 -13.73
CA GLU A 90 -2.79 14.15 -14.80
C GLU A 90 -4.20 14.70 -14.48
N PHE A 91 -4.75 14.33 -13.34
CA PHE A 91 -6.08 14.74 -12.89
C PHE A 91 -6.02 15.33 -11.48
N PRO A 92 -7.00 16.15 -11.09
CA PRO A 92 -7.07 16.70 -9.74
C PRO A 92 -7.16 15.58 -8.71
N ILE A 93 -6.18 15.51 -7.82
CA ILE A 93 -6.24 14.62 -6.65
C ILE A 93 -6.69 15.47 -5.47
N LYS A 94 -7.59 14.93 -4.70
CA LYS A 94 -7.74 15.36 -3.32
C LYS A 94 -6.67 14.65 -2.52
N ASP A 95 -5.79 15.41 -1.86
CA ASP A 95 -4.90 14.84 -0.88
C ASP A 95 -5.72 14.27 0.30
N PHE A 96 -5.04 13.63 1.24
CA PHE A 96 -5.66 13.05 2.45
C PHE A 96 -6.51 14.06 3.25
N TYR A 97 -6.28 15.36 3.06
CA TYR A 97 -6.98 16.46 3.72
C TYR A 97 -8.03 17.13 2.83
N GLY A 98 -8.34 16.57 1.68
CA GLY A 98 -9.36 17.11 0.76
C GLY A 98 -8.90 18.26 -0.12
N ASN A 99 -7.62 18.66 -0.06
CA ASN A 99 -7.08 19.73 -0.91
C ASN A 99 -6.82 19.20 -2.33
N SER A 100 -7.36 19.87 -3.34
CA SER A 100 -7.11 19.53 -4.73
C SER A 100 -5.70 20.00 -5.15
N LYS A 101 -4.85 19.08 -5.59
CA LYS A 101 -3.49 19.36 -6.10
C LYS A 101 -3.37 18.84 -7.51
N LEU A 102 -3.67 19.69 -8.49
CA LEU A 102 -3.42 19.36 -9.90
C LEU A 102 -1.93 19.50 -10.21
N GLY A 103 -1.33 18.48 -10.80
CA GLY A 103 0.03 18.53 -11.35
C GLY A 103 1.17 18.61 -10.33
N LYS A 104 0.91 18.62 -9.03
CA LYS A 104 1.97 18.59 -8.01
C LYS A 104 2.37 17.15 -7.68
N PRO A 105 3.69 16.87 -7.59
CA PRO A 105 4.15 15.56 -7.17
C PRO A 105 3.74 15.26 -5.73
N VAL A 106 3.30 14.04 -5.48
CA VAL A 106 2.95 13.53 -4.14
C VAL A 106 3.80 12.31 -3.80
N LYS A 107 3.96 12.03 -2.52
CA LYS A 107 4.68 10.83 -2.06
C LYS A 107 3.77 9.63 -1.89
N ALA A 108 2.53 9.87 -1.55
CA ALA A 108 1.50 8.85 -1.39
C ALA A 108 0.21 9.31 -2.05
N LEU A 109 -0.48 8.36 -2.65
CA LEU A 109 -1.73 8.59 -3.36
C LEU A 109 -2.74 7.54 -2.95
N GLY A 110 -3.83 7.97 -2.32
CA GLY A 110 -5.03 7.18 -2.10
C GLY A 110 -5.98 7.34 -3.29
N LEU A 111 -6.46 6.23 -3.82
CA LEU A 111 -7.29 6.19 -5.01
C LEU A 111 -8.74 5.89 -4.64
N THR A 112 -9.46 6.94 -4.22
CA THR A 112 -10.90 6.83 -3.99
C THR A 112 -11.63 6.62 -5.32
N VAL A 113 -12.45 5.58 -5.37
CA VAL A 113 -13.27 5.29 -6.54
C VAL A 113 -14.45 6.26 -6.57
N ASP A 114 -14.48 7.06 -7.59
CA ASP A 114 -15.70 7.68 -8.04
C ASP A 114 -16.42 6.69 -8.98
N LYS A 115 -17.75 6.63 -8.96
CA LYS A 115 -18.57 5.71 -9.77
C LYS A 115 -18.24 5.69 -11.26
N VAL A 116 -17.51 6.69 -11.74
CA VAL A 116 -17.13 6.87 -13.15
C VAL A 116 -15.74 6.33 -13.48
N ARG A 117 -14.87 6.08 -12.48
CA ARG A 117 -13.46 5.69 -12.72
C ARG A 117 -13.07 4.46 -11.91
N GLN A 118 -13.27 3.30 -12.49
CA GLN A 118 -12.74 2.04 -11.93
C GLN A 118 -11.25 1.85 -12.19
N SER A 119 -10.64 2.65 -13.06
CA SER A 119 -9.21 2.57 -13.38
C SER A 119 -8.56 3.94 -13.42
N THR A 120 -7.31 4.00 -13.06
CA THR A 120 -6.48 5.20 -13.15
C THR A 120 -5.05 4.86 -13.50
N SER A 121 -4.36 5.82 -14.10
CA SER A 121 -2.93 5.71 -14.41
C SER A 121 -2.20 6.92 -13.84
N VAL A 122 -1.05 6.68 -13.27
CA VAL A 122 -0.17 7.72 -12.72
C VAL A 122 1.25 7.52 -13.19
N ARG A 123 2.03 8.59 -13.28
CA ARG A 123 3.48 8.48 -13.48
C ARG A 123 4.17 8.41 -12.13
N CYS A 124 5.13 7.51 -12.02
CA CYS A 124 5.89 7.33 -10.81
C CYS A 124 7.38 7.24 -11.13
N HIS A 125 8.21 7.84 -10.31
CA HIS A 125 9.62 7.52 -10.26
C HIS A 125 10.04 7.32 -8.80
N ALA A 126 10.92 6.38 -8.57
CA ALA A 126 11.44 6.07 -7.24
C ALA A 126 12.96 5.94 -7.33
N ASP A 127 13.71 6.78 -6.64
CA ASP A 127 15.17 6.80 -6.74
C ASP A 127 15.83 5.51 -6.31
N ILE A 128 15.22 4.80 -5.35
CA ILE A 128 15.67 3.49 -4.87
C ILE A 128 14.89 2.34 -5.50
N GLY A 129 14.03 2.61 -6.50
CA GLY A 129 13.29 1.59 -7.23
C GLY A 129 12.23 0.85 -6.42
N LEU A 130 11.60 1.49 -5.44
CA LEU A 130 10.58 0.85 -4.60
C LEU A 130 9.25 1.61 -4.65
N LEU A 131 8.17 0.87 -4.86
CA LEU A 131 6.79 1.34 -4.75
C LEU A 131 6.07 0.48 -3.71
N MET A 132 5.56 1.10 -2.66
CA MET A 132 4.75 0.42 -1.66
C MET A 132 3.28 0.46 -2.07
N VAL A 133 2.61 -0.68 -1.93
CA VAL A 133 1.17 -0.86 -2.11
C VAL A 133 0.55 -1.22 -0.78
N THR A 134 -0.47 -0.49 -0.40
CA THR A 134 -1.27 -0.70 0.80
C THR A 134 -2.71 -0.29 0.51
N TYR A 135 -3.59 -0.29 1.48
CA TYR A 135 -4.94 0.23 1.34
C TYR A 135 -5.42 0.86 2.63
N MET A 136 -6.42 1.71 2.52
CA MET A 136 -7.10 2.34 3.65
C MET A 136 -8.54 1.88 3.72
N CYS A 137 -9.07 1.81 4.92
CA CYS A 137 -10.47 1.58 5.18
C CYS A 137 -11.00 2.59 6.22
N TYR A 138 -12.13 3.22 5.91
CA TYR A 138 -12.95 3.94 6.87
C TYR A 138 -14.05 3.01 7.37
N TYR A 139 -14.23 2.91 8.68
CA TYR A 139 -15.27 2.09 9.28
C TYR A 139 -15.83 2.78 10.53
N TYR A 140 -17.10 2.48 10.83
CA TYR A 140 -17.72 2.96 12.07
C TYR A 140 -17.36 2.02 13.22
N ASP A 141 -16.78 2.58 14.26
CA ASP A 141 -16.52 1.88 15.52
C ASP A 141 -17.70 2.10 16.48
N GLU A 142 -18.51 1.07 16.66
CA GLU A 142 -19.68 1.11 17.53
C GLU A 142 -19.31 1.37 19.00
N LYS A 143 -18.16 0.88 19.46
CA LYS A 143 -17.68 1.06 20.82
C LYS A 143 -17.38 2.53 21.14
N HIS A 144 -16.79 3.24 20.18
CA HIS A 144 -16.38 4.63 20.34
C HIS A 144 -17.34 5.61 19.66
N GLN A 145 -18.37 5.11 18.98
CA GLN A 145 -19.38 5.90 18.24
C GLN A 145 -18.75 6.90 17.27
N MET A 146 -17.69 6.51 16.57
CA MET A 146 -16.96 7.38 15.66
C MET A 146 -16.50 6.63 14.40
N ILE A 147 -16.25 7.40 13.34
CA ILE A 147 -15.61 6.87 12.14
C ILE A 147 -14.11 6.83 12.38
N LEU A 148 -13.54 5.64 12.26
CA LEU A 148 -12.10 5.42 12.29
C LEU A 148 -11.57 5.24 10.87
N ALA A 149 -10.32 5.63 10.68
CA ALA A 149 -9.57 5.43 9.44
C ALA A 149 -8.30 4.64 9.77
N ASP A 150 -8.16 3.48 9.17
CA ASP A 150 -6.98 2.63 9.31
C ASP A 150 -6.36 2.35 7.93
N THR A 151 -5.04 2.35 7.88
CA THR A 151 -4.28 1.80 6.77
C THR A 151 -3.83 0.39 7.10
N SER A 152 -3.69 -0.47 6.10
CA SER A 152 -3.31 -1.86 6.33
C SER A 152 -1.92 -1.99 6.96
N ASP A 153 -1.02 -1.04 6.73
CA ASP A 153 0.33 -0.97 7.30
C ASP A 153 0.39 -0.35 8.71
N SER A 154 -0.71 0.17 9.24
CA SER A 154 -0.77 0.84 10.55
C SER A 154 -0.75 -0.10 11.76
N GLY A 155 -0.68 -1.41 11.54
CA GLY A 155 -0.72 -2.41 12.62
C GLY A 155 -2.12 -2.85 13.05
N SER A 156 -3.19 -2.36 12.40
CA SER A 156 -4.54 -2.86 12.63
C SER A 156 -4.61 -4.35 12.31
N VAL A 157 -4.97 -5.17 13.29
CA VAL A 157 -5.12 -6.63 13.12
C VAL A 157 -6.31 -7.02 12.22
N ARG A 158 -7.14 -6.05 11.85
CA ARG A 158 -8.36 -6.29 11.08
C ARG A 158 -8.18 -6.11 9.57
N LEU A 159 -7.09 -5.47 9.14
CA LEU A 159 -6.80 -5.22 7.73
C LEU A 159 -5.69 -6.15 7.24
N ALA A 160 -5.91 -6.80 6.12
CA ALA A 160 -4.94 -7.69 5.50
C ALA A 160 -5.19 -7.82 4.00
N MET A 161 -4.15 -8.16 3.24
CA MET A 161 -4.20 -8.40 1.80
C MET A 161 -3.71 -9.80 1.46
N LEU A 162 -4.33 -10.39 0.46
CA LEU A 162 -3.77 -11.52 -0.30
C LEU A 162 -3.20 -10.99 -1.61
N LYS A 163 -2.03 -11.49 -1.97
CA LYS A 163 -1.33 -11.16 -3.22
C LYS A 163 -1.39 -12.33 -4.19
N GLU A 164 -1.75 -12.05 -5.41
CA GLU A 164 -1.70 -12.98 -6.54
C GLU A 164 -0.89 -12.34 -7.67
N VAL A 165 0.21 -12.96 -8.05
CA VAL A 165 1.06 -12.50 -9.17
C VAL A 165 0.44 -12.97 -10.46
N ILE A 166 -0.03 -12.04 -11.29
CA ILE A 166 -0.65 -12.32 -12.59
C ILE A 166 0.41 -12.40 -13.69
N SER A 167 1.38 -11.48 -13.66
CA SER A 167 2.53 -11.47 -14.57
C SER A 167 3.73 -10.81 -13.88
N GLU A 168 4.86 -10.72 -14.56
CA GLU A 168 6.07 -10.07 -14.06
C GLU A 168 5.84 -8.61 -13.60
N ASN A 169 4.91 -7.91 -14.25
CA ASN A 169 4.62 -6.50 -14.01
C ASN A 169 3.15 -6.24 -13.59
N LYS A 170 2.44 -7.28 -13.14
CA LYS A 170 1.03 -7.15 -12.73
C LYS A 170 0.69 -8.04 -11.54
N VAL A 171 0.08 -7.43 -10.55
CA VAL A 171 -0.33 -8.08 -9.30
C VAL A 171 -1.79 -7.77 -9.01
N LEU A 172 -2.54 -8.77 -8.55
CA LEU A 172 -3.88 -8.64 -7.99
C LEU A 172 -3.79 -8.68 -6.46
N TYR A 173 -4.50 -7.77 -5.82
CA TYR A 173 -4.66 -7.73 -4.37
C TYR A 173 -6.12 -7.93 -4.01
N ARG A 174 -6.35 -8.82 -3.03
CA ARG A 174 -7.65 -9.03 -2.39
C ARG A 174 -7.56 -8.56 -0.95
N CYS A 175 -8.37 -7.58 -0.58
CA CYS A 175 -8.28 -6.92 0.71
C CYS A 175 -9.47 -7.28 1.60
N LYS A 176 -9.18 -7.43 2.88
CA LYS A 176 -10.14 -7.65 3.95
C LYS A 176 -10.54 -6.30 4.57
N SER A 177 -11.81 -6.10 4.86
CA SER A 177 -12.28 -4.96 5.67
C SER A 177 -12.41 -5.36 7.14
N PRO A 178 -12.46 -4.40 8.09
CA PRO A 178 -12.62 -4.69 9.51
C PRO A 178 -13.95 -5.36 9.86
N ILE A 179 -14.96 -5.21 8.99
CA ILE A 179 -16.32 -5.72 9.20
C ILE A 179 -16.61 -7.00 8.41
N SER A 180 -15.62 -7.53 7.69
CA SER A 180 -15.78 -8.76 6.89
C SER A 180 -14.58 -9.67 7.08
N ASP A 181 -14.84 -10.96 7.27
CA ASP A 181 -13.78 -11.97 7.33
C ASP A 181 -13.29 -12.43 5.96
N SER A 182 -13.93 -11.98 4.87
CA SER A 182 -13.57 -12.36 3.52
C SER A 182 -12.55 -11.39 2.89
N PHE A 183 -11.66 -11.92 2.05
CA PHE A 183 -10.71 -11.15 1.22
C PHE A 183 -11.37 -10.73 -0.10
N GLY A 184 -12.49 -10.04 -0.04
CA GLY A 184 -13.25 -9.60 -1.20
C GLY A 184 -13.80 -8.18 -1.07
N SER A 185 -13.56 -7.50 0.06
CA SER A 185 -14.11 -6.16 0.29
C SER A 185 -13.57 -5.11 -0.68
N LEU A 186 -12.32 -5.25 -1.08
CA LEU A 186 -11.68 -4.52 -2.17
C LEU A 186 -10.80 -5.49 -2.95
N VAL A 187 -10.99 -5.55 -4.26
CA VAL A 187 -10.12 -6.30 -5.17
C VAL A 187 -9.60 -5.34 -6.22
N PHE A 188 -8.29 -5.24 -6.37
CA PHE A 188 -7.67 -4.33 -7.34
C PHE A 188 -6.39 -4.90 -7.92
N THR A 189 -6.06 -4.48 -9.14
CA THR A 189 -4.79 -4.79 -9.79
C THR A 189 -3.89 -3.56 -9.79
N VAL A 190 -2.59 -3.83 -9.68
CA VAL A 190 -1.52 -2.86 -9.95
C VAL A 190 -0.67 -3.43 -11.07
N GLU A 191 -0.52 -2.67 -12.13
CA GLU A 191 0.32 -3.00 -13.28
C GLU A 191 1.27 -1.84 -13.55
N TRP A 192 2.52 -2.14 -13.89
CA TRP A 192 3.53 -1.11 -14.14
C TRP A 192 4.30 -1.36 -15.42
N GLU A 193 4.55 -0.29 -16.15
CA GLU A 193 5.34 -0.31 -17.36
C GLU A 193 6.38 0.82 -17.33
N PRO A 194 7.62 0.56 -17.78
CA PRO A 194 8.61 1.60 -17.90
C PRO A 194 8.20 2.59 -18.99
N LEU A 195 8.39 3.88 -18.69
CA LEU A 195 8.20 4.91 -19.71
C LEU A 195 9.46 5.00 -20.58
N THR A 196 9.24 5.07 -21.88
CA THR A 196 10.30 5.39 -22.84
C THR A 196 10.65 6.87 -22.65
N VAL A 197 11.92 7.15 -22.38
CA VAL A 197 12.48 8.51 -22.27
C VAL A 197 12.80 9.01 -23.65
#